data_fdcefd0e1f721d5561003e612dce28b1
#
_entry.id   fdcefd0e1f721d5561003e612dce28b1
#
_cell.length_a   1.000
_cell.length_b   1.000
_cell.length_c   1.000
_cell.angle_alpha   90.00
_cell.angle_beta   90.00
_cell.angle_gamma   90.00
#
_symmetry.space_group_name_H-M   'P 1'
#
loop_
_entity.id
_entity.type
_entity.pdbx_description
1 polymer ?
#
loop_
_entity_poly.entity_id
_entity_poly.type
_entity_poly.pdbx_seq_one_letter_code
_entity_poly.pdbx_strand_id
1 'polypeptide(L)'
;TSARLDRLAPEVIRKCRPRLIIGKGGMSSETSEAMKEVGCAYLAFPGGAAVLAAEALPEVLGVHWSDLGMPEAVWHLRAKDLGPLVVAMDSHGRSLFKEVEDSVRKRSVLL
;
A
#
# COMPACT_ATOMS: atom_id res chain seq x y z
N THR A 1 1.61 -0.23 -9.24
CA THR A 1 2.16 0.65 -8.21
C THR A 1 1.03 1.33 -7.44
N SER A 2 1.20 1.49 -6.16
CA SER A 2 0.21 2.14 -5.29
C SER A 2 -0.08 3.58 -5.72
N ALA A 3 0.92 4.31 -6.21
CA ALA A 3 0.76 5.67 -6.69
C ALA A 3 -0.24 5.81 -7.86
N ARG A 4 -0.38 4.79 -8.69
CA ARG A 4 -1.35 4.78 -9.80
C ARG A 4 -2.79 4.72 -9.32
N LEU A 5 -3.01 4.11 -8.17
CA LEU A 5 -4.33 3.92 -7.57
C LEU A 5 -4.64 4.98 -6.51
N ASP A 6 -3.69 5.84 -6.19
CA ASP A 6 -3.77 6.80 -5.09
C ASP A 6 -5.00 7.72 -5.19
N ARG A 7 -5.40 8.12 -6.40
CA ARG A 7 -6.58 8.95 -6.63
C ARG A 7 -7.88 8.31 -6.12
N LEU A 8 -7.99 6.99 -6.21
CA LEU A 8 -9.17 6.23 -5.79
C LEU A 8 -9.05 5.68 -4.36
N ALA A 9 -7.84 5.61 -3.85
CA ALA A 9 -7.55 4.99 -2.57
C ALA A 9 -8.31 5.61 -1.38
N PRO A 10 -8.44 6.93 -1.23
CA PRO A 10 -9.17 7.50 -0.11
C PRO A 10 -10.63 7.02 -0.03
N GLU A 11 -11.31 6.96 -1.17
CA GLU A 11 -12.70 6.49 -1.23
C GLU A 11 -12.82 5.00 -0.86
N VAL A 12 -11.96 4.17 -1.43
CA VAL A 12 -11.93 2.73 -1.13
C VAL A 12 -11.63 2.48 0.35
N ILE A 13 -10.67 3.20 0.91
CA ILE A 13 -10.31 3.09 2.33
C ILE A 13 -11.48 3.44 3.23
N ARG A 14 -12.19 4.52 2.95
CA ARG A 14 -13.33 4.95 3.76
C ARG A 14 -14.51 3.97 3.66
N LYS A 15 -14.76 3.43 2.47
CA LYS A 15 -15.85 2.48 2.25
C LYS A 15 -15.55 1.07 2.78
N CYS A 16 -14.39 0.53 2.46
CA CYS A 16 -14.01 -0.84 2.80
C CYS A 16 -13.39 -0.98 4.19
N ARG A 17 -12.83 0.11 4.73
CA ARG A 17 -12.19 0.18 6.05
C ARG A 17 -11.15 -0.92 6.29
N PRO A 18 -10.19 -1.13 5.37
CA PRO A 18 -9.15 -2.13 5.57
C PRO A 18 -8.28 -1.77 6.77
N ARG A 19 -7.70 -2.76 7.42
CA ARG A 19 -6.75 -2.55 8.51
C ARG A 19 -5.33 -2.37 8.02
N LEU A 20 -5.00 -3.06 6.94
CA LEU A 20 -3.69 -3.01 6.31
C LEU A 20 -3.84 -2.89 4.80
N ILE A 21 -2.97 -2.10 4.21
CA ILE A 21 -2.79 -2.04 2.77
C ILE A 21 -1.33 -2.39 2.49
N ILE A 22 -1.09 -3.26 1.55
CA ILE A 22 0.24 -3.71 1.17
C ILE A 22 0.47 -3.37 -0.29
N GLY A 23 1.58 -2.72 -0.58
CA GLY A 23 1.90 -2.34 -1.94
C GLY A 23 3.35 -1.89 -2.10
N LYS A 24 3.63 -1.18 -3.16
CA LYS A 24 4.94 -0.57 -3.42
C LYS A 24 4.78 0.88 -3.83
N GLY A 25 5.80 1.68 -3.53
CA GLY A 25 5.80 3.12 -3.81
C GLY A 25 5.05 3.92 -2.76
N GLY A 26 5.00 5.22 -2.96
CA GLY A 26 4.37 6.16 -2.05
C GLY A 26 2.90 6.42 -2.36
N MET A 27 2.22 7.00 -1.40
CA MET A 27 0.84 7.45 -1.52
C MET A 27 0.72 8.88 -0.98
N SER A 28 -0.33 9.60 -1.39
CA SER A 28 -0.53 11.00 -1.04
C SER A 28 -0.92 11.24 0.41
N SER A 29 -0.87 12.51 0.81
CA SER A 29 -1.38 12.95 2.11
C SER A 29 -2.89 12.73 2.26
N GLU A 30 -3.65 12.82 1.17
CA GLU A 30 -5.10 12.54 1.17
C GLU A 30 -5.40 11.09 1.53
N THR A 31 -4.61 10.16 0.98
CA THR A 31 -4.70 8.75 1.34
C THR A 31 -4.29 8.51 2.79
N SER A 32 -3.24 9.20 3.25
CA SER A 32 -2.81 9.16 4.66
C SER A 32 -3.92 9.61 5.62
N GLU A 33 -4.63 10.68 5.29
CA GLU A 33 -5.77 11.16 6.09
C GLU A 33 -6.91 10.13 6.15
N ALA A 34 -7.26 9.51 5.02
CA ALA A 34 -8.26 8.45 4.98
C ALA A 34 -7.84 7.24 5.84
N MET A 35 -6.58 6.86 5.80
CA MET A 35 -6.03 5.79 6.61
C MET A 35 -6.10 6.11 8.10
N LYS A 36 -5.78 7.33 8.49
CA LYS A 36 -5.90 7.81 9.86
C LYS A 36 -7.35 7.75 10.36
N GLU A 37 -8.31 8.17 9.55
CA GLU A 37 -9.73 8.14 9.89
C GLU A 37 -10.24 6.74 10.22
N VAL A 38 -9.79 5.72 9.46
CA VAL A 38 -10.28 4.34 9.62
C VAL A 38 -9.37 3.45 10.49
N GLY A 39 -8.19 3.92 10.84
CA GLY A 39 -7.22 3.13 11.60
C GLY A 39 -6.50 2.09 10.72
N CYS A 40 -6.04 2.50 9.54
CA CYS A 40 -5.35 1.67 8.56
C CYS A 40 -3.86 2.02 8.50
N ALA A 41 -3.00 1.04 8.29
CA ALA A 41 -1.57 1.22 8.02
C ALA A 41 -1.19 0.74 6.63
N TYR A 42 -0.18 1.36 6.05
CA TYR A 42 0.37 0.99 4.75
C TYR A 42 1.75 0.35 4.92
N LEU A 43 1.89 -0.86 4.39
CA LEU A 43 3.12 -1.63 4.41
C LEU A 43 3.69 -1.70 3.00
N ALA A 44 4.94 -1.32 2.86
CA ALA A 44 5.61 -1.34 1.57
C ALA A 44 6.50 -2.57 1.41
N PHE A 45 6.41 -3.20 0.23
CA PHE A 45 7.38 -4.21 -0.18
C PHE A 45 8.71 -3.54 -0.55
N PRO A 46 9.85 -4.07 -0.10
CA PRO A 46 11.15 -3.67 -0.61
C PRO A 46 11.27 -3.96 -2.11
N GLY A 47 12.02 -3.16 -2.84
CA GLY A 47 12.27 -3.39 -4.26
C GLY A 47 12.89 -4.77 -4.52
N GLY A 48 12.48 -5.43 -5.61
CA GLY A 48 12.97 -6.77 -5.99
C GLY A 48 12.34 -7.94 -5.25
N ALA A 49 11.39 -7.71 -4.34
CA ALA A 49 10.77 -8.75 -3.52
C ALA A 49 9.57 -9.47 -4.18
N ALA A 50 9.30 -9.24 -5.47
CA ALA A 50 8.14 -9.82 -6.14
C ALA A 50 8.10 -11.35 -6.12
N VAL A 51 9.26 -12.01 -6.26
CA VAL A 51 9.36 -13.47 -6.20
C VAL A 51 9.01 -13.98 -4.80
N LEU A 52 9.54 -13.34 -3.76
CA LEU A 52 9.23 -13.68 -2.36
C LEU A 52 7.75 -13.45 -2.05
N ALA A 53 7.16 -12.40 -2.60
CA ALA A 53 5.73 -12.15 -2.46
C ALA A 53 4.89 -13.28 -3.10
N ALA A 54 5.25 -13.73 -4.30
CA ALA A 54 4.58 -14.82 -4.97
C ALA A 54 4.66 -16.14 -4.20
N GLU A 55 5.82 -16.45 -3.63
CA GLU A 55 6.02 -17.65 -2.79
C GLU A 55 5.20 -17.59 -1.49
N ALA A 56 4.99 -16.40 -0.94
CA ALA A 56 4.19 -16.19 0.26
C ALA A 56 2.67 -16.25 0.01
N LEU A 57 2.23 -16.38 -1.25
CA LEU A 57 0.84 -16.48 -1.67
C LEU A 57 0.59 -17.81 -2.41
N PRO A 58 0.69 -18.95 -1.70
CA PRO A 58 0.73 -20.28 -2.31
C PRO A 58 -0.61 -20.76 -2.89
N GLU A 59 -1.71 -20.14 -2.52
CA GLU A 59 -3.04 -20.65 -2.85
C GLU A 59 -4.02 -19.53 -3.19
N VAL A 60 -4.75 -19.70 -4.31
CA VAL A 60 -5.89 -18.87 -4.67
C VAL A 60 -7.13 -19.46 -4.06
N LEU A 61 -7.82 -18.72 -3.19
CA LEU A 61 -9.05 -19.14 -2.53
C LEU A 61 -10.30 -18.73 -3.32
N GLY A 62 -10.22 -17.69 -4.11
CA GLY A 62 -11.32 -17.22 -4.91
C GLY A 62 -10.97 -16.03 -5.79
N VAL A 63 -11.85 -15.74 -6.74
CA VAL A 63 -11.73 -14.59 -7.65
C VAL A 63 -13.09 -13.92 -7.72
N HIS A 64 -13.11 -12.59 -7.61
CA HIS A 64 -14.32 -11.77 -7.73
C HIS A 64 -14.15 -10.80 -8.90
N TRP A 65 -15.23 -10.54 -9.62
CA TRP A 65 -15.26 -9.64 -10.78
C TRP A 65 -14.29 -10.04 -11.90
N SER A 66 -14.23 -11.34 -12.18
CA SER A 66 -13.39 -11.90 -13.25
C SER A 66 -13.78 -11.39 -14.65
N ASP A 67 -15.02 -10.94 -14.83
CA ASP A 67 -15.52 -10.29 -16.05
C ASP A 67 -14.80 -8.98 -16.38
N LEU A 68 -14.18 -8.34 -15.39
CA LEU A 68 -13.37 -7.12 -15.59
C LEU A 68 -11.96 -7.42 -16.12
N GLY A 69 -11.60 -8.69 -16.25
CA GLY A 69 -10.27 -9.15 -16.66
C GLY A 69 -9.34 -9.43 -15.47
N MET A 70 -8.31 -10.22 -15.71
CA MET A 70 -7.39 -10.67 -14.66
C MET A 70 -6.73 -9.53 -13.86
N PRO A 71 -6.28 -8.43 -14.50
CA PRO A 71 -5.63 -7.34 -13.74
C PRO A 71 -6.58 -6.53 -12.87
N GLU A 72 -7.87 -6.51 -13.20
CA GLU A 72 -8.90 -5.71 -12.53
C GLU A 72 -9.72 -6.52 -11.53
N ALA A 73 -9.66 -7.84 -11.61
CA ALA A 73 -10.37 -8.74 -10.69
C ALA A 73 -9.77 -8.66 -9.28
N VAL A 74 -10.61 -8.98 -8.29
CA VAL A 74 -10.16 -9.15 -6.90
C VAL A 74 -9.84 -10.62 -6.65
N TRP A 75 -8.61 -10.88 -6.26
CA TRP A 75 -8.10 -12.21 -5.96
C TRP A 75 -8.06 -12.41 -4.45
N HIS A 76 -8.77 -13.41 -3.98
CA HIS A 76 -8.70 -13.84 -2.59
C HIS A 76 -7.63 -14.91 -2.46
N LEU A 77 -6.57 -14.59 -1.73
CA LEU A 77 -5.36 -15.41 -1.64
C LEU A 77 -5.09 -15.82 -0.19
N ARG A 78 -4.53 -17.00 -0.02
CA ARG A 78 -3.93 -17.40 1.26
C ARG A 78 -2.52 -16.82 1.32
N ALA A 79 -2.23 -16.12 2.41
CA ALA A 79 -0.88 -15.63 2.69
C ALA A 79 -0.21 -16.51 3.76
N LYS A 80 1.08 -16.79 3.57
CA LYS A 80 1.90 -17.51 4.53
C LYS A 80 3.27 -16.83 4.60
N ASP A 81 3.61 -16.36 5.81
CA ASP A 81 4.92 -15.71 6.08
C ASP A 81 5.20 -14.54 5.10
N LEU A 82 4.19 -13.75 4.81
CA LEU A 82 4.31 -12.60 3.91
C LEU A 82 5.15 -11.50 4.56
N GLY A 83 6.35 -11.29 4.06
CA GLY A 83 7.30 -10.30 4.57
C GLY A 83 8.73 -10.58 4.11
N PRO A 84 9.69 -9.80 4.61
CA PRO A 84 9.52 -8.63 5.47
C PRO A 84 8.86 -7.46 4.76
N LEU A 85 8.09 -6.67 5.51
CA LEU A 85 7.41 -5.47 5.03
C LEU A 85 7.83 -4.27 5.88
N VAL A 86 7.87 -3.09 5.28
CA VAL A 86 8.19 -1.85 5.98
C VAL A 86 6.90 -1.07 6.23
N VAL A 87 6.65 -0.68 7.47
CA VAL A 87 5.55 0.25 7.78
C VAL A 87 5.91 1.62 7.23
N ALA A 88 5.35 1.97 6.09
CA ALA A 88 5.64 3.20 5.38
C ALA A 88 4.70 4.34 5.74
N MET A 89 3.46 4.04 6.09
CA MET A 89 2.47 5.00 6.59
C MET A 89 1.72 4.36 7.74
N ASP A 90 1.68 5.03 8.88
CA ASP A 90 0.97 4.51 10.05
C ASP A 90 -0.48 5.02 10.13
N SER A 91 -1.23 4.53 11.11
CA SER A 91 -2.62 4.90 11.34
C SER A 91 -2.77 6.25 12.07
N HIS A 92 -1.68 6.95 12.35
CA HIS A 92 -1.65 8.24 13.04
C HIS A 92 -1.31 9.41 12.12
N GLY A 93 -1.16 9.15 10.83
CA GLY A 93 -0.88 10.16 9.81
C GLY A 93 0.61 10.39 9.52
N ARG A 94 1.52 9.56 10.06
CA ARG A 94 2.94 9.62 9.71
C ARG A 94 3.21 8.88 8.40
N SER A 95 4.10 9.42 7.59
CA SER A 95 4.53 8.85 6.33
C SER A 95 6.03 8.96 6.17
N LEU A 96 6.72 7.84 5.98
CA LEU A 96 8.16 7.82 5.68
C LEU A 96 8.46 8.53 4.36
N PHE A 97 7.56 8.46 3.39
CA PHE A 97 7.73 9.13 2.10
C PHE A 97 7.79 10.65 2.27
N LYS A 98 6.90 11.20 3.09
CA LYS A 98 6.88 12.63 3.41
C LYS A 98 8.12 13.05 4.19
N GLU A 99 8.55 12.26 5.16
CA GLU A 99 9.77 12.53 5.94
C GLU A 99 11.02 12.57 5.05
N VAL A 100 11.14 11.63 4.10
CA VAL A 100 12.24 11.60 3.14
C VAL A 100 12.16 12.78 2.18
N GLU A 101 10.99 13.11 1.66
CA GLU A 101 10.80 14.26 0.77
C GLU A 101 11.17 15.57 1.46
N ASP A 102 10.72 15.78 2.69
CA ASP A 102 11.06 16.97 3.49
C ASP A 102 12.57 17.05 3.75
N SER A 103 13.21 15.92 4.02
CA SER A 103 14.67 15.86 4.21
C SER A 103 15.43 16.22 2.94
N VAL A 104 14.98 15.76 1.79
CA VAL A 104 15.58 16.09 0.48
C VAL A 104 15.43 17.57 0.18
N ARG A 105 14.25 18.15 0.41
CA ARG A 105 14.02 19.60 0.22
C ARG A 105 14.94 20.44 1.09
N LYS A 106 15.11 20.10 2.35
CA LYS A 106 16.04 20.79 3.26
C LYS A 106 17.48 20.75 2.77
N ARG A 107 17.93 19.59 2.25
CA ARG A 107 19.26 19.45 1.68
C ARG A 107 19.44 20.25 0.40
N SER A 108 18.43 20.30 -0.46
CA SER A 108 18.46 21.07 -1.71
C SER A 108 18.58 22.57 -1.47
N VAL A 109 17.99 23.09 -0.41
CA VAL A 109 18.11 24.52 -0.03
C VAL A 109 19.51 24.88 0.46
N LEU A 110 20.27 23.91 0.99
CA LEU A 110 21.63 24.10 1.49
C LEU A 110 22.71 24.01 0.39
N LEU A 111 22.37 23.56 -0.80
CA LEU A 111 23.23 23.47 -1.96
C LEU A 111 23.06 24.68 -2.89
#